data_38a0face1948a0b626f2216025af50ae
#
_entry.id   38a0face1948a0b626f2216025af50ae
#
_cell.length_a   1.000
_cell.length_b   1.000
_cell.length_c   1.000
_cell.angle_alpha   90.00
_cell.angle_beta   90.00
_cell.angle_gamma   90.00
#
_symmetry.space_group_name_H-M   'P 1'
#
loop_
_entity.id
_entity.type
_entity.pdbx_description
1 polymer ?
#
loop_
_entity_poly.entity_id
_entity_poly.type
_entity_poly.pdbx_seq_one_letter_code
_entity_poly.pdbx_strand_id
1 'polypeptide(L)'
;SVPPGMLPLCHRPPAWGRAARQPPSLPLAPCRAFSNNKIIVELDESSGVATMKFKSPPVNSLSLDFLTEFCISLEKLENNRACRGVIITSAVPRIFSSGLDITEMCGKSTEHYAEFWRAVQEMWLRLYGSNMVTVAAVNGSSPAGGCLMALSCDYRIMVENPKFSIGLNEAQLGIVAPFWFKDTFVNVVGHRVAERSLQLGSLHPAPEALKFGLVDELVPEEKLQEKTGAVMAQWLALPDHARQLTKSMMRKAVLDRLVAHREEDIQNFISFISKESIQKSLRMYMEMLKKKKG
;
A
#
# COMPACT_ATOMS: atom_id res chain seq x y z
N SER A 1 -57.70 -36.59 -11.59
CA SER A 1 -57.22 -37.98 -11.58
C SER A 1 -55.73 -38.05 -11.78
N VAL A 2 -55.01 -38.38 -10.71
CA VAL A 2 -53.57 -38.63 -10.68
C VAL A 2 -53.41 -40.13 -10.46
N PRO A 3 -52.55 -40.81 -11.22
CA PRO A 3 -52.29 -42.25 -10.97
C PRO A 3 -51.26 -42.44 -9.86
N PRO A 4 -51.30 -43.50 -9.07
CA PRO A 4 -50.42 -43.74 -7.94
C PRO A 4 -49.21 -44.60 -8.34
N GLY A 5 -48.12 -44.36 -7.63
CA GLY A 5 -47.10 -45.36 -7.34
C GLY A 5 -45.76 -45.22 -8.02
N MET A 6 -44.79 -44.70 -7.29
CA MET A 6 -43.38 -45.13 -7.37
C MET A 6 -42.72 -44.96 -6.01
N LEU A 7 -42.25 -46.09 -5.46
CA LEU A 7 -41.49 -46.22 -4.22
C LEU A 7 -40.08 -45.61 -4.36
N PRO A 8 -39.46 -45.08 -3.28
CA PRO A 8 -38.12 -44.54 -3.34
C PRO A 8 -37.08 -45.66 -3.30
N LEU A 9 -36.17 -45.63 -4.26
CA LEU A 9 -34.95 -46.43 -4.27
C LEU A 9 -33.94 -45.88 -3.26
N CYS A 10 -33.68 -46.66 -2.20
CA CYS A 10 -32.57 -46.49 -1.30
C CYS A 10 -31.25 -46.63 -2.05
N HIS A 11 -30.54 -45.56 -2.28
CA HIS A 11 -29.12 -45.61 -2.66
C HIS A 11 -28.25 -45.56 -1.40
N ARG A 12 -27.56 -46.68 -1.10
CA ARG A 12 -26.45 -46.75 -0.17
C ARG A 12 -25.26 -45.99 -0.77
N PRO A 13 -24.53 -45.14 0.01
CA PRO A 13 -23.31 -44.57 -0.45
C PRO A 13 -22.17 -45.59 -0.49
N PRO A 14 -21.28 -45.57 -1.49
CA PRO A 14 -20.12 -46.45 -1.53
C PRO A 14 -19.10 -46.07 -0.48
N ALA A 15 -18.58 -47.07 0.24
CA ALA A 15 -17.49 -46.96 1.17
C ALA A 15 -16.18 -46.60 0.44
N TRP A 16 -15.70 -45.36 0.57
CA TRP A 16 -14.36 -44.95 0.16
C TRP A 16 -13.52 -44.75 1.40
N GLY A 17 -13.06 -45.84 1.99
CA GLY A 17 -11.94 -45.83 2.91
C GLY A 17 -10.64 -46.02 2.15
N ARG A 18 -10.01 -44.92 1.76
CA ARG A 18 -8.54 -44.84 1.53
C ARG A 18 -8.00 -43.63 2.20
N ALA A 19 -7.19 -43.83 3.22
CA ALA A 19 -6.35 -42.79 3.80
C ALA A 19 -5.53 -42.15 2.69
N ALA A 20 -5.77 -40.88 2.40
CA ALA A 20 -4.93 -40.09 1.52
C ALA A 20 -3.55 -39.99 2.16
N ARG A 21 -2.54 -40.60 1.55
CA ARG A 21 -1.15 -40.34 1.89
C ARG A 21 -0.90 -38.85 1.63
N GLN A 22 -0.44 -38.14 2.64
CA GLN A 22 0.07 -36.78 2.48
C GLN A 22 1.17 -36.83 1.42
N PRO A 23 1.15 -35.96 0.41
CA PRO A 23 2.28 -35.85 -0.52
C PRO A 23 3.54 -35.46 0.25
N PRO A 24 4.71 -35.97 -0.15
CA PRO A 24 5.98 -35.57 0.45
C PRO A 24 6.12 -34.06 0.32
N SER A 25 6.52 -33.40 1.40
CA SER A 25 6.88 -31.98 1.41
C SER A 25 8.00 -31.77 0.39
N LEU A 26 7.67 -31.10 -0.71
CA LEU A 26 8.67 -30.64 -1.66
C LEU A 26 9.62 -29.66 -0.93
N PRO A 27 10.93 -29.73 -1.19
CA PRO A 27 11.85 -28.74 -0.63
C PRO A 27 11.41 -27.37 -1.10
N LEU A 28 11.28 -26.44 -0.15
CA LEU A 28 11.00 -25.03 -0.43
C LEU A 28 12.02 -24.52 -1.45
N ALA A 29 11.54 -24.02 -2.58
CA ALA A 29 12.39 -23.38 -3.57
C ALA A 29 13.17 -22.23 -2.90
N PRO A 30 14.43 -21.97 -3.28
CA PRO A 30 15.23 -20.95 -2.64
C PRO A 30 14.58 -19.58 -2.84
N CYS A 31 14.20 -18.97 -1.72
CA CYS A 31 13.76 -17.58 -1.69
C CYS A 31 14.96 -16.69 -2.04
N ARG A 32 14.89 -15.96 -3.15
CA ARG A 32 15.90 -14.94 -3.46
C ARG A 32 15.60 -13.68 -2.66
N ALA A 33 16.40 -13.45 -1.63
CA ALA A 33 16.37 -12.19 -0.89
C ALA A 33 17.42 -11.23 -1.44
N PHE A 34 17.04 -9.98 -1.69
CA PHE A 34 17.98 -8.88 -1.83
C PHE A 34 17.56 -7.77 -0.86
N SER A 35 18.54 -7.21 -0.17
CA SER A 35 18.31 -6.12 0.77
C SER A 35 19.21 -4.98 0.37
N ASN A 36 18.60 -3.84 0.16
CA ASN A 36 19.25 -2.56 0.22
C ASN A 36 19.15 -2.04 1.69
N ASN A 37 19.63 -0.85 1.98
CA ASN A 37 19.69 -0.39 3.38
C ASN A 37 18.32 -0.18 4.03
N LYS A 38 17.29 0.21 3.25
CA LYS A 38 15.97 0.66 3.74
C LYS A 38 14.81 -0.25 3.38
N ILE A 39 15.02 -1.18 2.43
CA ILE A 39 13.98 -2.10 1.95
C ILE A 39 14.55 -3.51 1.82
N ILE A 40 13.87 -4.46 2.44
CA ILE A 40 14.14 -5.89 2.28
C ILE A 40 13.16 -6.45 1.25
N VAL A 41 13.66 -7.17 0.25
CA VAL A 41 12.84 -7.84 -0.75
C VAL A 41 13.10 -9.33 -0.70
N GLU A 42 12.04 -10.10 -0.52
CA GLU A 42 12.03 -11.55 -0.52
C GLU A 42 11.10 -12.01 -1.65
N LEU A 43 11.62 -12.75 -2.62
CA LEU A 43 10.81 -13.32 -3.72
C LEU A 43 10.71 -14.83 -3.55
N ASP A 44 9.50 -15.33 -3.47
CA ASP A 44 9.18 -16.74 -3.60
C ASP A 44 8.85 -17.02 -5.07
N GLU A 45 9.81 -17.60 -5.79
CA GLU A 45 9.65 -17.92 -7.22
C GLU A 45 8.58 -19.00 -7.46
N SER A 46 8.26 -19.83 -6.45
CA SER A 46 7.29 -20.90 -6.59
C SER A 46 5.85 -20.38 -6.64
N SER A 47 5.55 -19.34 -5.87
CA SER A 47 4.26 -18.65 -5.86
C SER A 47 4.21 -17.45 -6.81
N GLY A 48 5.36 -16.92 -7.23
CA GLY A 48 5.47 -15.68 -7.98
C GLY A 48 5.16 -14.44 -7.15
N VAL A 49 5.34 -14.52 -5.82
CA VAL A 49 5.02 -13.44 -4.88
C VAL A 49 6.29 -12.89 -4.23
N ALA A 50 6.47 -11.58 -4.34
CA ALA A 50 7.49 -10.88 -3.59
C ALA A 50 6.91 -10.21 -2.35
N THR A 51 7.70 -10.15 -1.27
CA THR A 51 7.41 -9.32 -0.10
C THR A 51 8.45 -8.21 0.02
N MET A 52 8.01 -6.97 -0.06
CA MET A 52 8.82 -5.77 0.18
C MET A 52 8.55 -5.28 1.60
N LYS A 53 9.58 -5.31 2.47
CA LYS A 53 9.48 -4.88 3.87
C LYS A 53 10.24 -3.57 4.05
N PHE A 54 9.57 -2.53 4.48
CA PHE A 54 10.18 -1.26 4.87
C PHE A 54 11.05 -1.46 6.11
N LYS A 55 12.30 -1.02 6.07
CA LYS A 55 13.29 -1.16 7.14
C LYS A 55 14.08 0.14 7.32
N SER A 56 13.37 1.23 7.56
CA SER A 56 13.96 2.56 7.82
C SER A 56 13.51 3.09 9.18
N PRO A 57 14.08 2.52 10.29
CA PRO A 57 13.72 2.94 11.64
C PRO A 57 14.06 4.42 11.87
N PRO A 58 13.36 5.10 12.81
CA PRO A 58 12.37 4.50 13.74
C PRO A 58 10.95 4.38 13.16
N VAL A 59 10.61 5.06 12.05
CA VAL A 59 9.21 5.22 11.63
C VAL A 59 8.97 5.07 10.13
N ASN A 60 9.92 4.53 9.39
CA ASN A 60 9.83 4.40 7.93
C ASN A 60 9.42 5.70 7.23
N SER A 61 10.08 6.82 7.58
CA SER A 61 9.90 8.08 6.85
C SER A 61 10.32 7.90 5.40
N LEU A 62 9.51 8.43 4.49
CA LEU A 62 9.72 8.37 3.04
C LEU A 62 10.69 9.51 2.63
N SER A 63 11.97 9.31 2.88
CA SER A 63 13.06 10.21 2.44
C SER A 63 13.35 10.01 0.95
N LEU A 64 14.11 10.91 0.35
CA LEU A 64 14.56 10.79 -1.04
C LEU A 64 15.26 9.45 -1.30
N ASP A 65 16.18 9.03 -0.41
CA ASP A 65 16.86 7.76 -0.50
C ASP A 65 15.90 6.57 -0.41
N PHE A 66 14.92 6.63 0.52
CA PHE A 66 13.91 5.58 0.65
C PHE A 66 13.07 5.43 -0.61
N LEU A 67 12.59 6.56 -1.15
CA LEU A 67 11.75 6.58 -2.36
C LEU A 67 12.53 6.04 -3.57
N THR A 68 13.78 6.44 -3.71
CA THR A 68 14.67 5.95 -4.78
C THR A 68 14.88 4.44 -4.67
N GLU A 69 15.20 3.94 -3.48
CA GLU A 69 15.39 2.52 -3.23
C GLU A 69 14.11 1.70 -3.46
N PHE A 70 12.96 2.26 -3.07
CA PHE A 70 11.65 1.67 -3.32
C PHE A 70 11.38 1.52 -4.83
N CYS A 71 11.58 2.58 -5.60
CA CYS A 71 11.38 2.56 -7.05
C CYS A 71 12.31 1.55 -7.75
N ILE A 72 13.59 1.52 -7.38
CA ILE A 72 14.57 0.56 -7.92
C ILE A 72 14.16 -0.89 -7.58
N SER A 73 13.72 -1.12 -6.35
CA SER A 73 13.30 -2.46 -5.90
C SER A 73 12.04 -2.92 -6.62
N LEU A 74 11.06 -2.04 -6.79
CA LEU A 74 9.83 -2.35 -7.52
C LEU A 74 10.11 -2.61 -9.00
N GLU A 75 10.96 -1.81 -9.65
CA GLU A 75 11.38 -2.00 -11.03
C GLU A 75 12.09 -3.34 -11.27
N LYS A 76 12.97 -3.76 -10.35
CA LYS A 76 13.60 -5.08 -10.42
C LYS A 76 12.58 -6.22 -10.39
N LEU A 77 11.52 -6.07 -9.57
CA LEU A 77 10.43 -7.05 -9.50
C LEU A 77 9.57 -7.03 -10.76
N GLU A 78 9.24 -5.86 -11.29
CA GLU A 78 8.48 -5.71 -12.55
C GLU A 78 9.21 -6.33 -13.75
N ASN A 79 10.53 -6.24 -13.78
CA ASN A 79 11.38 -6.85 -14.82
C ASN A 79 11.61 -8.36 -14.62
N ASN A 80 11.21 -8.93 -13.47
CA ASN A 80 11.33 -10.36 -13.20
C ASN A 80 10.04 -11.08 -13.61
N ARG A 81 10.12 -11.88 -14.68
CA ARG A 81 8.96 -12.64 -15.20
C ARG A 81 8.35 -13.63 -14.20
N ALA A 82 9.11 -14.07 -13.21
CA ALA A 82 8.60 -14.93 -12.16
C ALA A 82 7.74 -14.17 -11.14
N CYS A 83 7.87 -12.83 -11.04
CA CYS A 83 7.14 -12.02 -10.09
C CYS A 83 5.80 -11.56 -10.67
N ARG A 84 4.69 -11.98 -10.06
CA ARG A 84 3.32 -11.65 -10.47
C ARG A 84 2.59 -10.80 -9.44
N GLY A 85 3.07 -10.80 -8.21
CA GLY A 85 2.46 -10.06 -7.10
C GLY A 85 3.47 -9.57 -6.08
N VAL A 86 3.16 -8.45 -5.43
CA VAL A 86 3.99 -7.82 -4.40
C VAL A 86 3.16 -7.52 -3.16
N ILE A 87 3.61 -8.03 -2.03
CA ILE A 87 3.11 -7.66 -0.70
C ILE A 87 4.02 -6.57 -0.15
N ILE A 88 3.43 -5.45 0.24
CA ILE A 88 4.15 -4.33 0.85
C ILE A 88 3.82 -4.29 2.34
N THR A 89 4.84 -4.33 3.20
CA THR A 89 4.69 -4.31 4.65
C THR A 89 5.87 -3.60 5.32
N SER A 90 5.94 -3.64 6.64
CA SER A 90 7.02 -3.03 7.41
C SER A 90 7.71 -4.06 8.30
N ALA A 91 9.04 -3.96 8.40
CA ALA A 91 9.85 -4.65 9.40
C ALA A 91 9.96 -3.86 10.72
N VAL A 92 9.46 -2.62 10.75
CA VAL A 92 9.42 -1.80 11.96
C VAL A 92 8.10 -2.07 12.68
N PRO A 93 8.13 -2.53 13.94
CA PRO A 93 6.91 -2.86 14.67
C PRO A 93 5.98 -1.66 14.84
N ARG A 94 4.68 -1.87 14.74
CA ARG A 94 3.61 -0.90 15.05
C ARG A 94 3.54 0.33 14.15
N ILE A 95 4.35 0.39 13.11
CA ILE A 95 4.34 1.46 12.13
C ILE A 95 4.51 0.89 10.71
N PHE A 96 3.62 1.22 9.81
CA PHE A 96 3.79 0.92 8.40
C PHE A 96 4.72 1.96 7.76
N SER A 97 4.33 3.24 7.83
CA SER A 97 5.17 4.38 7.48
C SER A 97 4.59 5.66 8.08
N SER A 98 5.43 6.58 8.52
CA SER A 98 5.02 7.89 9.02
C SER A 98 4.71 8.90 7.91
N GLY A 99 4.84 8.52 6.65
CA GLY A 99 4.67 9.40 5.50
C GLY A 99 5.96 10.10 5.06
N LEU A 100 5.83 11.16 4.26
CA LEU A 100 6.96 11.89 3.71
C LEU A 100 7.87 12.43 4.80
N ASP A 101 9.17 12.34 4.58
CA ASP A 101 10.16 12.83 5.53
C ASP A 101 10.14 14.38 5.55
N ILE A 102 9.73 14.95 6.66
CA ILE A 102 9.61 16.40 6.83
C ILE A 102 10.95 17.10 6.68
N THR A 103 12.06 16.43 6.99
CA THR A 103 13.40 17.00 6.83
C THR A 103 13.77 17.26 5.38
N GLU A 104 13.16 16.55 4.44
CA GLU A 104 13.29 16.78 3.00
C GLU A 104 12.52 18.02 2.52
N MET A 105 11.53 18.48 3.30
CA MET A 105 10.64 19.58 2.97
C MET A 105 10.92 20.86 3.75
N CYS A 106 11.90 20.86 4.65
CA CYS A 106 12.18 21.98 5.54
C CYS A 106 13.61 22.49 5.37
N GLY A 107 13.76 23.76 5.02
CA GLY A 107 15.05 24.44 4.93
C GLY A 107 15.99 23.92 3.84
N LYS A 108 15.45 23.36 2.76
CA LYS A 108 16.21 22.85 1.61
C LYS A 108 16.18 23.83 0.43
N SER A 109 17.06 23.59 -0.55
CA SER A 109 17.06 24.37 -1.78
C SER A 109 15.88 24.01 -2.69
N THR A 110 15.58 24.86 -3.64
CA THR A 110 14.53 24.65 -4.66
C THR A 110 14.80 23.40 -5.49
N GLU A 111 16.06 23.16 -5.84
CA GLU A 111 16.50 21.98 -6.60
C GLU A 111 16.25 20.71 -5.80
N HIS A 112 16.53 20.71 -4.50
CA HIS A 112 16.26 19.58 -3.62
C HIS A 112 14.74 19.30 -3.52
N TYR A 113 13.92 20.33 -3.38
CA TYR A 113 12.46 20.18 -3.38
C TYR A 113 11.96 19.56 -4.69
N ALA A 114 12.51 19.99 -5.83
CA ALA A 114 12.16 19.43 -7.13
C ALA A 114 12.53 17.94 -7.23
N GLU A 115 13.75 17.57 -6.81
CA GLU A 115 14.24 16.20 -6.83
C GLU A 115 13.40 15.30 -5.92
N PHE A 116 13.16 15.74 -4.70
CA PHE A 116 12.34 15.01 -3.73
C PHE A 116 10.92 14.78 -4.28
N TRP A 117 10.28 15.83 -4.82
CA TRP A 117 8.93 15.71 -5.34
C TRP A 117 8.84 14.80 -6.57
N ARG A 118 9.85 14.82 -7.45
CA ARG A 118 9.96 13.85 -8.55
C ARG A 118 10.02 12.42 -8.05
N ALA A 119 10.76 12.17 -6.98
CA ALA A 119 10.84 10.85 -6.37
C ALA A 119 9.50 10.40 -5.77
N VAL A 120 8.74 11.32 -5.15
CA VAL A 120 7.38 11.03 -4.64
C VAL A 120 6.43 10.70 -5.79
N GLN A 121 6.45 11.48 -6.87
CA GLN A 121 5.65 11.21 -8.07
C GLN A 121 6.01 9.86 -8.69
N GLU A 122 7.31 9.55 -8.81
CA GLU A 122 7.78 8.30 -9.41
C GLU A 122 7.33 7.09 -8.59
N MET A 123 7.45 7.15 -7.27
CA MET A 123 6.95 6.11 -6.37
C MET A 123 5.46 5.84 -6.62
N TRP A 124 4.65 6.90 -6.68
CA TRP A 124 3.22 6.73 -6.88
C TRP A 124 2.88 6.23 -8.28
N LEU A 125 3.50 6.79 -9.32
CA LEU A 125 3.28 6.36 -10.72
C LEU A 125 3.59 4.87 -10.90
N ARG A 126 4.72 4.40 -10.35
CA ARG A 126 5.10 2.99 -10.42
C ARG A 126 4.18 2.09 -9.63
N LEU A 127 3.91 2.43 -8.36
CA LEU A 127 3.08 1.57 -7.51
C LEU A 127 1.63 1.54 -7.97
N TYR A 128 1.03 2.72 -8.22
CA TYR A 128 -0.37 2.82 -8.64
C TYR A 128 -0.59 2.26 -10.05
N GLY A 129 0.40 2.42 -10.94
CA GLY A 129 0.39 1.91 -12.32
C GLY A 129 0.94 0.49 -12.48
N SER A 130 1.41 -0.16 -11.43
CA SER A 130 2.06 -1.48 -11.52
C SER A 130 1.16 -2.53 -12.14
N ASN A 131 1.72 -3.34 -13.05
CA ASN A 131 1.03 -4.49 -13.65
C ASN A 131 0.90 -5.70 -12.70
N MET A 132 1.70 -5.73 -11.63
CA MET A 132 1.62 -6.77 -10.61
C MET A 132 0.39 -6.59 -9.72
N VAL A 133 -0.06 -7.67 -9.09
CA VAL A 133 -0.97 -7.54 -7.94
C VAL A 133 -0.21 -6.92 -6.79
N THR A 134 -0.76 -5.89 -6.18
CA THR A 134 -0.14 -5.20 -5.04
C THR A 134 -1.06 -5.26 -3.83
N VAL A 135 -0.56 -5.79 -2.71
CA VAL A 135 -1.31 -5.90 -1.46
C VAL A 135 -0.53 -5.20 -0.35
N ALA A 136 -1.17 -4.24 0.31
CA ALA A 136 -0.62 -3.59 1.50
C ALA A 136 -0.99 -4.40 2.76
N ALA A 137 0.00 -4.95 3.43
CA ALA A 137 -0.12 -5.57 4.76
C ALA A 137 0.29 -4.54 5.81
N VAL A 138 -0.70 -3.78 6.28
CA VAL A 138 -0.52 -2.61 7.15
C VAL A 138 -0.43 -3.07 8.61
N ASN A 139 0.81 -3.29 9.07
CA ASN A 139 1.12 -3.81 10.41
C ASN A 139 1.21 -2.74 11.52
N GLY A 140 0.80 -1.51 11.23
CA GLY A 140 0.86 -0.40 12.17
C GLY A 140 0.25 0.88 11.62
N SER A 141 0.47 2.00 12.30
CA SER A 141 -0.03 3.30 11.84
C SER A 141 0.56 3.70 10.49
N SER A 142 -0.26 4.35 9.67
CA SER A 142 0.06 4.70 8.28
C SER A 142 -0.52 6.07 7.88
N PRO A 143 -0.03 7.18 8.46
CA PRO A 143 -0.48 8.53 8.09
C PRO A 143 0.16 9.02 6.77
N ALA A 144 -0.47 10.03 6.16
CA ALA A 144 0.06 10.82 5.04
C ALA A 144 0.58 9.97 3.88
N GLY A 145 1.83 10.13 3.46
CA GLY A 145 2.45 9.34 2.40
C GLY A 145 2.40 7.82 2.62
N GLY A 146 2.39 7.35 3.89
CA GLY A 146 2.20 5.94 4.20
C GLY A 146 0.80 5.45 3.80
N CYS A 147 -0.21 6.26 4.11
CA CYS A 147 -1.58 6.03 3.64
C CYS A 147 -1.64 6.00 2.11
N LEU A 148 -1.02 6.96 1.44
CA LEU A 148 -0.96 7.00 -0.02
C LEU A 148 -0.38 5.71 -0.60
N MET A 149 0.72 5.21 -0.05
CA MET A 149 1.32 3.95 -0.52
C MET A 149 0.35 2.78 -0.34
N ALA A 150 -0.32 2.68 0.80
CA ALA A 150 -1.32 1.65 1.03
C ALA A 150 -2.50 1.76 0.05
N LEU A 151 -3.02 2.97 -0.20
CA LEU A 151 -4.11 3.24 -1.14
C LEU A 151 -3.72 3.00 -2.61
N SER A 152 -2.43 3.08 -2.92
CA SER A 152 -1.91 2.79 -4.26
C SER A 152 -1.89 1.30 -4.57
N CYS A 153 -2.00 0.43 -3.56
CA CYS A 153 -2.13 -1.01 -3.72
C CYS A 153 -3.54 -1.41 -4.18
N ASP A 154 -3.66 -2.64 -4.69
CA ASP A 154 -4.95 -3.20 -5.11
C ASP A 154 -5.82 -3.60 -3.91
N TYR A 155 -5.20 -4.04 -2.83
CA TYR A 155 -5.88 -4.49 -1.62
C TYR A 155 -5.11 -4.10 -0.34
N ARG A 156 -5.81 -3.82 0.75
CA ARG A 156 -5.26 -3.38 2.05
C ARG A 156 -5.79 -4.24 3.18
N ILE A 157 -4.90 -4.91 3.88
CA ILE A 157 -5.20 -5.65 5.11
C ILE A 157 -4.48 -4.94 6.26
N MET A 158 -5.19 -4.57 7.29
CA MET A 158 -4.62 -3.86 8.43
C MET A 158 -4.77 -4.66 9.72
N VAL A 159 -3.77 -4.53 10.58
CA VAL A 159 -3.85 -5.12 11.93
C VAL A 159 -4.96 -4.45 12.74
N GLU A 160 -5.81 -5.27 13.33
CA GLU A 160 -6.89 -4.83 14.22
C GLU A 160 -6.32 -4.34 15.55
N ASN A 161 -6.02 -3.04 15.61
CA ASN A 161 -5.57 -2.39 16.81
C ASN A 161 -6.12 -0.96 16.86
N PRO A 162 -6.89 -0.58 17.89
CA PRO A 162 -7.53 0.74 17.99
C PRO A 162 -6.53 1.90 18.13
N LYS A 163 -5.26 1.60 18.46
CA LYS A 163 -4.18 2.60 18.53
C LYS A 163 -3.53 2.88 17.18
N PHE A 164 -3.78 2.03 16.18
CA PHE A 164 -3.28 2.26 14.83
C PHE A 164 -4.28 3.07 14.02
N SER A 165 -3.76 3.99 13.23
CA SER A 165 -4.58 4.86 12.39
C SER A 165 -3.98 5.01 10.99
N ILE A 166 -4.86 5.30 10.03
CA ILE A 166 -4.52 5.51 8.63
C ILE A 166 -5.32 6.70 8.09
N GLY A 167 -4.73 7.50 7.21
CA GLY A 167 -5.39 8.65 6.60
C GLY A 167 -4.40 9.65 6.02
N LEU A 168 -4.90 10.54 5.17
CA LEU A 168 -4.17 11.68 4.63
C LEU A 168 -4.37 12.89 5.54
N ASN A 169 -3.39 13.20 6.35
CA ASN A 169 -3.51 14.22 7.40
C ASN A 169 -2.73 15.51 7.10
N GLU A 170 -2.41 15.77 5.85
CA GLU A 170 -1.63 16.92 5.39
C GLU A 170 -2.22 18.26 5.85
N ALA A 171 -3.55 18.38 5.85
CA ALA A 171 -4.24 19.61 6.27
C ALA A 171 -3.93 20.01 7.72
N GLN A 172 -3.67 19.06 8.62
CA GLN A 172 -3.27 19.34 10.00
C GLN A 172 -1.90 20.03 10.11
N LEU A 173 -1.06 19.86 9.08
CA LEU A 173 0.25 20.51 8.98
C LEU A 173 0.20 21.82 8.14
N GLY A 174 -0.99 22.21 7.69
CA GLY A 174 -1.16 23.32 6.75
C GLY A 174 -0.69 23.02 5.34
N ILE A 175 -0.50 21.74 5.01
CA ILE A 175 -0.09 21.26 3.68
C ILE A 175 -1.33 20.75 2.94
N VAL A 176 -1.36 20.94 1.63
CA VAL A 176 -2.47 20.49 0.78
C VAL A 176 -2.05 19.23 0.03
N ALA A 177 -2.83 18.18 0.14
CA ALA A 177 -2.67 16.98 -0.67
C ALA A 177 -2.88 17.31 -2.16
N PRO A 178 -1.94 17.00 -3.07
CA PRO A 178 -2.10 17.29 -4.49
C PRO A 178 -3.24 16.47 -5.09
N PHE A 179 -3.65 16.84 -6.33
CA PHE A 179 -4.81 16.23 -6.96
C PHE A 179 -4.72 14.70 -7.06
N TRP A 180 -3.55 14.14 -7.29
CA TRP A 180 -3.35 12.69 -7.43
C TRP A 180 -3.42 11.94 -6.08
N PHE A 181 -3.03 12.56 -4.94
CA PHE A 181 -3.35 12.03 -3.60
C PHE A 181 -4.86 12.01 -3.39
N LYS A 182 -5.50 13.17 -3.64
CA LYS A 182 -6.96 13.32 -3.52
C LYS A 182 -7.69 12.31 -4.40
N ASP A 183 -7.33 12.17 -5.67
CA ASP A 183 -8.00 11.27 -6.61
C ASP A 183 -7.81 9.80 -6.19
N THR A 184 -6.60 9.42 -5.71
CA THR A 184 -6.36 8.08 -5.16
C THR A 184 -7.26 7.80 -3.95
N PHE A 185 -7.40 8.77 -3.04
CA PHE A 185 -8.25 8.62 -1.86
C PHE A 185 -9.74 8.53 -2.24
N VAL A 186 -10.20 9.41 -3.14
CA VAL A 186 -11.59 9.42 -3.66
C VAL A 186 -11.94 8.11 -4.33
N ASN A 187 -11.03 7.54 -5.12
CA ASN A 187 -11.23 6.27 -5.82
C ASN A 187 -11.42 5.08 -4.85
N VAL A 188 -10.93 5.19 -3.62
CA VAL A 188 -11.05 4.12 -2.60
C VAL A 188 -12.30 4.32 -1.75
N VAL A 189 -12.53 5.52 -1.19
CA VAL A 189 -13.59 5.73 -0.19
C VAL A 189 -14.81 6.49 -0.71
N GLY A 190 -14.77 6.90 -1.97
CA GLY A 190 -15.80 7.75 -2.57
C GLY A 190 -15.69 9.23 -2.17
N HIS A 191 -16.38 10.07 -2.94
CA HIS A 191 -16.21 11.52 -2.87
C HIS A 191 -16.54 12.11 -1.48
N ARG A 192 -17.66 11.72 -0.89
CA ARG A 192 -18.14 12.35 0.36
C ARG A 192 -17.25 12.07 1.56
N VAL A 193 -16.79 10.84 1.71
CA VAL A 193 -15.85 10.47 2.78
C VAL A 193 -14.51 11.17 2.57
N ALA A 194 -14.03 11.19 1.32
CA ALA A 194 -12.77 11.84 0.96
C ALA A 194 -12.83 13.35 1.24
N GLU A 195 -13.87 14.05 0.80
CA GLU A 195 -14.05 15.50 0.99
C GLU A 195 -13.94 15.89 2.46
N ARG A 196 -14.64 15.17 3.34
CA ARG A 196 -14.61 15.43 4.78
C ARG A 196 -13.23 15.08 5.38
N SER A 197 -12.69 13.91 5.05
CA SER A 197 -11.45 13.42 5.64
C SER A 197 -10.25 14.30 5.26
N LEU A 198 -10.15 14.71 4.00
CA LEU A 198 -9.05 15.54 3.51
C LEU A 198 -9.08 16.96 4.08
N GLN A 199 -10.26 17.59 4.18
CA GLN A 199 -10.38 18.93 4.76
C GLN A 199 -10.01 18.96 6.24
N LEU A 200 -10.35 17.92 6.99
CA LEU A 200 -10.06 17.80 8.42
C LEU A 200 -8.66 17.18 8.68
N GLY A 201 -8.00 16.65 7.66
CA GLY A 201 -6.78 15.87 7.83
C GLY A 201 -6.98 14.66 8.74
N SER A 202 -8.10 13.96 8.59
CA SER A 202 -8.52 12.93 9.53
C SER A 202 -7.62 11.70 9.46
N LEU A 203 -7.19 11.22 10.63
CA LEU A 203 -6.62 9.89 10.81
C LEU A 203 -7.71 8.98 11.40
N HIS A 204 -8.02 7.91 10.70
CA HIS A 204 -9.07 6.97 11.07
C HIS A 204 -8.46 5.76 11.82
N PRO A 205 -8.93 5.46 13.05
CA PRO A 205 -8.60 4.19 13.70
C PRO A 205 -9.00 2.99 12.85
N ALA A 206 -8.33 1.85 13.02
CA ALA A 206 -8.54 0.67 12.18
C ALA A 206 -10.02 0.28 11.98
N PRO A 207 -10.89 0.23 13.01
CA PRO A 207 -12.31 -0.11 12.82
C PRO A 207 -13.07 0.91 11.96
N GLU A 208 -12.74 2.19 12.07
CA GLU A 208 -13.36 3.26 11.29
C GLU A 208 -12.84 3.22 9.84
N ALA A 209 -11.56 2.94 9.66
CA ALA A 209 -10.95 2.76 8.33
C ALA A 209 -11.62 1.62 7.55
N LEU A 210 -11.93 0.50 8.19
CA LEU A 210 -12.72 -0.58 7.60
C LEU A 210 -14.13 -0.12 7.23
N LYS A 211 -14.80 0.57 8.14
CA LYS A 211 -16.17 1.07 7.91
C LYS A 211 -16.29 1.99 6.70
N PHE A 212 -15.25 2.80 6.43
CA PHE A 212 -15.22 3.71 5.27
C PHE A 212 -14.66 3.07 4.00
N GLY A 213 -14.19 1.83 4.07
CA GLY A 213 -13.53 1.17 2.95
C GLY A 213 -12.11 1.68 2.68
N LEU A 214 -11.51 2.38 3.64
CA LEU A 214 -10.12 2.84 3.55
C LEU A 214 -9.14 1.67 3.64
N VAL A 215 -9.52 0.63 4.38
CA VAL A 215 -8.90 -0.70 4.36
C VAL A 215 -9.96 -1.75 4.04
N ASP A 216 -9.57 -2.84 3.42
CA ASP A 216 -10.49 -3.87 2.93
C ASP A 216 -10.77 -4.92 4.01
N GLU A 217 -9.80 -5.21 4.88
CA GLU A 217 -9.95 -6.18 5.97
C GLU A 217 -9.15 -5.78 7.22
N LEU A 218 -9.63 -6.21 8.39
CA LEU A 218 -8.89 -6.17 9.66
C LEU A 218 -8.61 -7.60 10.12
N VAL A 219 -7.42 -7.81 10.66
CA VAL A 219 -7.00 -9.12 11.19
C VAL A 219 -6.15 -8.94 12.45
N PRO A 220 -6.11 -9.93 13.37
CA PRO A 220 -5.12 -9.97 14.42
C PRO A 220 -3.69 -9.97 13.85
N GLU A 221 -2.73 -9.40 14.56
CA GLU A 221 -1.35 -9.23 14.07
C GLU A 221 -0.72 -10.55 13.61
N GLU A 222 -0.92 -11.63 14.36
CA GLU A 222 -0.41 -12.97 14.06
C GLU A 222 -1.03 -13.60 12.81
N LYS A 223 -2.17 -13.07 12.33
CA LYS A 223 -2.86 -13.54 11.12
C LYS A 223 -2.55 -12.72 9.87
N LEU A 224 -1.85 -11.61 10.01
CA LEU A 224 -1.62 -10.68 8.90
C LEU A 224 -0.92 -11.37 7.72
N GLN A 225 0.14 -12.11 7.96
CA GLN A 225 0.91 -12.77 6.91
C GLN A 225 0.10 -13.87 6.21
N GLU A 226 -0.59 -14.73 6.99
CA GLU A 226 -1.44 -15.80 6.46
C GLU A 226 -2.54 -15.23 5.56
N LYS A 227 -3.25 -14.21 6.08
CA LYS A 227 -4.36 -13.59 5.34
C LYS A 227 -3.91 -12.88 4.07
N THR A 228 -2.79 -12.17 4.14
CA THR A 228 -2.23 -11.47 2.99
C THR A 228 -1.83 -12.46 1.89
N GLY A 229 -1.21 -13.59 2.27
CA GLY A 229 -0.89 -14.68 1.33
C GLY A 229 -2.14 -15.28 0.68
N ALA A 230 -3.20 -15.51 1.45
CA ALA A 230 -4.46 -16.04 0.94
C ALA A 230 -5.14 -15.08 -0.06
N VAL A 231 -5.17 -13.78 0.25
CA VAL A 231 -5.69 -12.75 -0.67
C VAL A 231 -4.86 -12.69 -1.94
N MET A 232 -3.53 -12.68 -1.83
CA MET A 232 -2.63 -12.68 -2.98
C MET A 232 -2.89 -13.90 -3.89
N ALA A 233 -3.01 -15.10 -3.31
CA ALA A 233 -3.30 -16.32 -4.07
C ALA A 233 -4.64 -16.22 -4.80
N GLN A 234 -5.67 -15.67 -4.18
CA GLN A 234 -6.98 -15.44 -4.80
C GLN A 234 -6.87 -14.54 -6.03
N TRP A 235 -6.12 -13.44 -5.95
CA TRP A 235 -5.93 -12.51 -7.05
C TRP A 235 -5.11 -13.12 -8.18
N LEU A 236 -4.06 -13.89 -7.85
CA LEU A 236 -3.18 -14.54 -8.82
C LEU A 236 -3.82 -15.76 -9.52
N ALA A 237 -4.94 -16.28 -9.01
CA ALA A 237 -5.73 -17.29 -9.68
C ALA A 237 -6.44 -16.77 -10.94
N LEU A 238 -6.62 -15.45 -11.06
CA LEU A 238 -7.25 -14.83 -12.22
C LEU A 238 -6.22 -14.63 -13.37
N PRO A 239 -6.68 -14.67 -14.64
CA PRO A 239 -5.82 -14.41 -15.80
C PRO A 239 -5.16 -13.02 -15.71
N ASP A 240 -3.84 -12.96 -15.77
CA ASP A 240 -3.06 -11.74 -15.58
C ASP A 240 -3.46 -10.63 -16.54
N HIS A 241 -3.61 -10.94 -17.83
CA HIS A 241 -3.91 -9.94 -18.86
C HIS A 241 -5.26 -9.24 -18.61
N ALA A 242 -6.30 -10.00 -18.21
CA ALA A 242 -7.62 -9.43 -17.96
C ALA A 242 -7.60 -8.51 -16.73
N ARG A 243 -6.95 -8.96 -15.67
CA ARG A 243 -6.78 -8.19 -14.44
C ARG A 243 -5.97 -6.91 -14.67
N GLN A 244 -4.83 -7.02 -15.37
CA GLN A 244 -3.95 -5.89 -15.70
C GLN A 244 -4.66 -4.84 -16.55
N LEU A 245 -5.38 -5.24 -17.59
CA LEU A 245 -6.15 -4.33 -18.42
C LEU A 245 -7.26 -3.63 -17.63
N THR A 246 -8.00 -4.38 -16.80
CA THR A 246 -9.05 -3.78 -15.95
C THR A 246 -8.46 -2.74 -15.00
N LYS A 247 -7.36 -3.05 -14.31
CA LYS A 247 -6.64 -2.12 -13.42
C LYS A 247 -6.20 -0.87 -14.19
N SER A 248 -5.58 -1.06 -15.36
CA SER A 248 -5.14 0.04 -16.21
C SER A 248 -6.31 0.94 -16.61
N MET A 249 -7.44 0.37 -17.07
CA MET A 249 -8.64 1.15 -17.44
C MET A 249 -9.16 1.99 -16.26
N MET A 250 -9.18 1.43 -15.05
CA MET A 250 -9.68 2.13 -13.86
C MET A 250 -8.77 3.28 -13.41
N ARG A 251 -7.44 3.15 -13.60
CA ARG A 251 -6.45 4.08 -13.05
C ARG A 251 -5.86 5.05 -14.07
N LYS A 252 -6.04 4.76 -15.38
CA LYS A 252 -5.39 5.48 -16.48
C LYS A 252 -5.62 6.99 -16.44
N ALA A 253 -6.84 7.44 -16.18
CA ALA A 253 -7.16 8.87 -16.24
C ALA A 253 -6.33 9.70 -15.24
N VAL A 254 -6.12 9.20 -14.02
CA VAL A 254 -5.33 9.90 -13.01
C VAL A 254 -3.83 9.79 -13.29
N LEU A 255 -3.38 8.62 -13.75
CA LEU A 255 -1.97 8.41 -14.16
C LEU A 255 -1.58 9.34 -15.31
N ASP A 256 -2.35 9.35 -16.40
CA ASP A 256 -2.11 10.19 -17.56
C ASP A 256 -2.12 11.68 -17.20
N ARG A 257 -3.03 12.10 -16.32
CA ARG A 257 -3.10 13.47 -15.85
C ARG A 257 -1.82 13.88 -15.13
N LEU A 258 -1.28 13.03 -14.23
CA LEU A 258 -0.02 13.36 -13.57
C LEU A 258 1.15 13.36 -14.57
N VAL A 259 1.23 12.37 -15.44
CA VAL A 259 2.30 12.31 -16.45
C VAL A 259 2.33 13.58 -17.32
N ALA A 260 1.16 14.06 -17.75
CA ALA A 260 1.03 15.27 -18.57
C ALA A 260 1.41 16.57 -17.82
N HIS A 261 1.26 16.61 -16.48
CA HIS A 261 1.43 17.82 -15.68
C HIS A 261 2.52 17.70 -14.61
N ARG A 262 3.48 16.75 -14.78
CA ARG A 262 4.52 16.48 -13.76
C ARG A 262 5.29 17.72 -13.35
N GLU A 263 5.76 18.48 -14.32
CA GLU A 263 6.59 19.66 -14.04
C GLU A 263 5.75 20.78 -13.40
N GLU A 264 4.53 20.98 -13.85
CA GLU A 264 3.60 21.94 -13.23
C GLU A 264 3.33 21.58 -11.75
N ASP A 265 3.09 20.31 -11.46
CA ASP A 265 2.87 19.81 -10.10
C ASP A 265 4.11 20.00 -9.22
N ILE A 266 5.32 19.81 -9.77
CA ILE A 266 6.58 20.11 -9.07
C ILE A 266 6.69 21.58 -8.75
N GLN A 267 6.43 22.46 -9.72
CA GLN A 267 6.50 23.92 -9.50
C GLN A 267 5.46 24.39 -8.49
N ASN A 268 4.26 23.83 -8.52
CA ASN A 268 3.22 24.09 -7.52
C ASN A 268 3.67 23.64 -6.12
N PHE A 269 4.28 22.47 -5.98
CA PHE A 269 4.83 22.00 -4.72
C PHE A 269 5.92 22.95 -4.21
N ILE A 270 6.88 23.32 -5.04
CA ILE A 270 7.98 24.25 -4.68
C ILE A 270 7.41 25.57 -4.22
N SER A 271 6.52 26.17 -5.01
CA SER A 271 5.88 27.45 -4.69
C SER A 271 5.15 27.42 -3.35
N PHE A 272 4.50 26.30 -3.05
CA PHE A 272 3.76 26.11 -1.81
C PHE A 272 4.70 25.87 -0.62
N ILE A 273 5.62 24.91 -0.74
CA ILE A 273 6.49 24.51 0.37
C ILE A 273 7.47 25.61 0.79
N SER A 274 7.86 26.47 -0.15
CA SER A 274 8.77 27.59 0.11
C SER A 274 8.15 28.78 0.86
N LYS A 275 6.81 28.78 1.07
CA LYS A 275 6.15 29.84 1.84
C LYS A 275 6.64 29.85 3.29
N GLU A 276 7.02 31.03 3.80
CA GLU A 276 7.54 31.16 5.16
C GLU A 276 6.57 30.64 6.24
N SER A 277 5.26 30.83 6.05
CA SER A 277 4.24 30.28 6.94
C SER A 277 4.28 28.75 7.02
N ILE A 278 4.50 28.07 5.90
CA ILE A 278 4.61 26.61 5.82
C ILE A 278 5.93 26.16 6.45
N GLN A 279 7.04 26.81 6.09
CA GLN A 279 8.35 26.52 6.66
C GLN A 279 8.36 26.67 8.19
N LYS A 280 7.68 27.70 8.72
CA LYS A 280 7.51 27.91 10.16
C LYS A 280 6.70 26.74 10.79
N SER A 281 5.60 26.34 10.19
CA SER A 281 4.77 25.22 10.67
C SER A 281 5.56 23.91 10.70
N LEU A 282 6.35 23.63 9.66
CA LEU A 282 7.20 22.43 9.61
C LEU A 282 8.28 22.44 10.68
N ARG A 283 8.96 23.58 10.91
CA ARG A 283 9.95 23.73 11.99
C ARG A 283 9.31 23.48 13.36
N MET A 284 8.16 24.08 13.64
CA MET A 284 7.43 23.88 14.90
C MET A 284 7.03 22.40 15.10
N TYR A 285 6.57 21.76 14.05
CA TYR A 285 6.22 20.35 14.12
C TYR A 285 7.43 19.45 14.39
N MET A 286 8.57 19.70 13.75
CA MET A 286 9.82 18.98 14.02
C MET A 286 10.30 19.17 15.46
N GLU A 287 10.16 20.36 16.03
CA GLU A 287 10.51 20.62 17.43
C GLU A 287 9.58 19.85 18.39
N MET A 288 8.28 19.78 18.09
CA MET A 288 7.35 18.99 18.88
C MET A 288 7.71 17.49 18.85
N LEU A 289 8.11 16.97 17.68
CA LEU A 289 8.54 15.57 17.56
C LEU A 289 9.82 15.29 18.37
N LYS A 290 10.76 16.22 18.41
CA LYS A 290 11.98 16.08 19.24
C LYS A 290 11.65 16.03 20.73
N LYS A 291 10.74 16.90 21.21
CA LYS A 291 10.29 16.92 22.63
C LYS A 291 9.54 15.66 23.07
N LYS A 292 8.90 14.96 22.16
CA LYS A 292 8.20 13.68 22.47
C LYS A 292 9.14 12.47 22.54
N LYS A 293 10.38 12.59 22.06
CA LYS A 293 11.39 11.52 22.07
C LYS A 293 12.33 11.58 23.27
N GLY A 294 12.36 12.67 24.01
CA GLY A 294 13.09 12.82 25.29
C GLY A 294 12.13 12.71 26.47
#